data_2b930a331f0ab3e2ef6c89a1a6dab8ac
#
_entry.id   2b930a331f0ab3e2ef6c89a1a6dab8ac
#
_cell.length_a   1.000
_cell.length_b   1.000
_cell.length_c   1.000
_cell.angle_alpha   90.00
_cell.angle_beta   90.00
_cell.angle_gamma   90.00
#
_symmetry.space_group_name_H-M   'P 1'
#
loop_
_entity.id
_entity.type
_entity.pdbx_description
1 polymer ?
#
loop_
_entity_poly.entity_id
_entity_poly.type
_entity_poly.pdbx_seq_one_letter_code
_entity_poly.pdbx_strand_id
1 'polypeptide(L)'
;MKEVNKRINGMKNYFAKKQDPVKMAEKQKQKEIFHWQRDVLMECFEELCIRQCLCDKTEADDFISYYVTHKKPNERVVIVSNDRDLTQLISDQVIIYVQSMKDFINTKNHTQVMGYNYQNVALKKVLCGDSSDNIKGIKGLGEKTLLTNFKQLKERKVTLAEIIDGAKKINEERVKVKKKPLKWADNIVNSVTDGVQGDKIYDINYKIIDLTDPNCPMMPQEAKDMIEAMMYAP
;
A
#
# COMPACT_ATOMS: atom_id res chain seq x y z
N MET A 1 4.98 22.39 30.79
CA MET A 1 5.75 23.42 30.08
C MET A 1 7.03 22.93 29.38
N LYS A 2 7.90 22.11 30.01
CA LYS A 2 9.15 21.64 29.37
C LYS A 2 8.90 20.76 28.11
N GLU A 3 7.89 19.94 28.08
CA GLU A 3 7.59 19.02 26.96
C GLU A 3 6.95 19.75 25.77
N VAL A 4 6.13 20.74 26.02
CA VAL A 4 5.54 21.62 24.99
C VAL A 4 6.65 22.45 24.32
N ASN A 5 7.57 22.99 25.08
CA ASN A 5 8.71 23.75 24.55
C ASN A 5 9.66 22.86 23.73
N LYS A 6 9.85 21.60 24.11
CA LYS A 6 10.63 20.61 23.31
C LYS A 6 9.98 20.30 21.96
N ARG A 7 8.65 20.17 21.90
CA ARG A 7 7.89 19.98 20.65
C ARG A 7 7.94 21.24 19.77
N ILE A 8 7.74 22.44 20.35
CA ILE A 8 7.81 23.70 19.62
C ILE A 8 9.21 23.93 19.04
N ASN A 9 10.28 23.65 19.80
CA ASN A 9 11.65 23.75 19.31
C ASN A 9 11.97 22.68 18.25
N GLY A 10 11.43 21.47 18.38
CA GLY A 10 11.52 20.43 17.35
C GLY A 10 10.85 20.84 16.03
N MET A 11 9.66 21.44 16.09
CA MET A 11 8.97 21.97 14.92
C MET A 11 9.71 23.16 14.29
N LYS A 12 10.18 24.10 15.09
CA LYS A 12 10.99 25.23 14.60
C LYS A 12 12.28 24.77 13.90
N ASN A 13 12.97 23.78 14.46
CA ASN A 13 14.17 23.20 13.84
C ASN A 13 13.83 22.42 12.56
N TYR A 14 12.68 21.76 12.51
CA TYR A 14 12.20 21.07 11.30
C TYR A 14 11.89 22.05 10.18
N PHE A 15 11.18 23.14 10.48
CA PHE A 15 10.88 24.21 9.51
C PHE A 15 12.13 24.99 9.09
N ALA A 16 13.05 25.26 10.00
CA ALA A 16 14.32 25.92 9.69
C ALA A 16 15.20 25.05 8.77
N LYS A 17 15.28 23.73 9.03
CA LYS A 17 15.98 22.78 8.12
C LYS A 17 15.34 22.68 6.75
N LYS A 18 14.01 22.85 6.66
CA LYS A 18 13.27 22.80 5.40
C LYS A 18 13.44 24.08 4.56
N GLN A 19 13.83 25.19 5.20
CA GLN A 19 14.03 26.50 4.58
C GLN A 19 15.51 26.87 4.40
N ASP A 20 16.44 25.96 4.68
CA ASP A 20 17.87 26.17 4.42
C ASP A 20 18.10 26.33 2.91
N PRO A 21 18.47 27.54 2.41
CA PRO A 21 18.60 27.82 0.98
C PRO A 21 19.62 26.91 0.29
N VAL A 22 20.71 26.54 0.99
CA VAL A 22 21.75 25.67 0.45
C VAL A 22 21.20 24.27 0.24
N LYS A 23 20.48 23.72 1.21
CA LYS A 23 19.86 22.40 1.08
C LYS A 23 18.72 22.38 0.05
N MET A 24 18.01 23.50 -0.11
CA MET A 24 17.01 23.62 -1.17
C MET A 24 17.66 23.65 -2.54
N ALA A 25 18.75 24.39 -2.72
CA ALA A 25 19.51 24.43 -3.97
C ALA A 25 20.11 23.06 -4.32
N GLU A 26 20.68 22.34 -3.33
CA GLU A 26 21.18 20.98 -3.52
C GLU A 26 20.07 20.01 -3.94
N LYS A 27 18.91 20.06 -3.27
CA LYS A 27 17.74 19.24 -3.65
C LYS A 27 17.22 19.56 -5.04
N GLN A 28 17.20 20.84 -5.41
CA GLN A 28 16.79 21.25 -6.73
C GLN A 28 17.75 20.71 -7.80
N LYS A 29 19.05 20.85 -7.59
CA LYS A 29 20.08 20.27 -8.49
C LYS A 29 19.96 18.75 -8.58
N GLN A 30 19.71 18.06 -7.47
CA GLN A 30 19.49 16.61 -7.49
C GLN A 30 18.24 16.24 -8.30
N LYS A 31 17.15 17.00 -8.21
CA LYS A 31 15.95 16.80 -9.04
C LYS A 31 16.24 16.99 -10.52
N GLU A 32 16.98 18.04 -10.89
CA GLU A 32 17.35 18.31 -12.27
C GLU A 32 18.21 17.18 -12.85
N ILE A 33 19.19 16.68 -12.09
CA ILE A 33 19.99 15.51 -12.48
C ILE A 33 19.11 14.28 -12.65
N PHE A 34 18.18 14.05 -11.72
CA PHE A 34 17.26 12.93 -11.79
C PHE A 34 16.35 13.00 -13.02
N HIS A 35 15.79 14.17 -13.31
CA HIS A 35 14.97 14.35 -14.51
C HIS A 35 15.77 14.12 -15.79
N TRP A 36 16.97 14.67 -15.88
CA TRP A 36 17.84 14.44 -17.01
C TRP A 36 18.18 12.92 -17.19
N GLN A 37 18.56 12.23 -16.10
CA GLN A 37 18.84 10.79 -16.16
C GLN A 37 17.60 9.99 -16.59
N ARG A 38 16.42 10.36 -16.09
CA ARG A 38 15.16 9.73 -16.49
C ARG A 38 14.90 9.91 -17.99
N ASP A 39 15.06 11.11 -18.49
CA ASP A 39 14.77 11.43 -19.88
C ASP A 39 15.72 10.67 -20.82
N VAL A 40 17.03 10.63 -20.51
CA VAL A 40 18.02 9.79 -21.22
C VAL A 40 17.64 8.30 -21.17
N LEU A 41 17.21 7.81 -20.02
CA LEU A 41 16.80 6.41 -19.87
C LEU A 41 15.57 6.09 -20.71
N MET A 42 14.60 7.00 -20.77
CA MET A 42 13.39 6.84 -21.59
C MET A 42 13.74 6.79 -23.09
N GLU A 43 14.65 7.64 -23.56
CA GLU A 43 15.17 7.59 -24.93
C GLU A 43 15.87 6.24 -25.24
N CYS A 44 16.71 5.77 -24.33
CA CYS A 44 17.34 4.44 -24.47
C CYS A 44 16.31 3.31 -24.52
N PHE A 45 15.24 3.38 -23.71
CA PHE A 45 14.18 2.38 -23.74
C PHE A 45 13.42 2.40 -25.06
N GLU A 46 13.20 3.58 -25.65
CA GLU A 46 12.57 3.71 -26.96
C GLU A 46 13.43 3.06 -28.06
N GLU A 47 14.75 3.36 -28.08
CA GLU A 47 15.71 2.73 -29.01
C GLU A 47 15.77 1.21 -28.88
N LEU A 48 15.64 0.69 -27.65
CA LEU A 48 15.60 -0.75 -27.37
C LEU A 48 14.23 -1.39 -27.56
N CYS A 49 13.26 -0.64 -28.07
CA CYS A 49 11.85 -1.07 -28.23
C CYS A 49 11.23 -1.56 -26.92
N ILE A 50 11.67 -1.04 -25.78
CA ILE A 50 11.05 -1.31 -24.46
C ILE A 50 9.83 -0.41 -24.34
N ARG A 51 8.67 -1.02 -24.18
CA ARG A 51 7.40 -0.29 -24.07
C ARG A 51 7.33 0.50 -22.80
N GLN A 52 6.86 1.73 -22.89
CA GLN A 52 6.73 2.66 -21.77
C GLN A 52 5.31 3.19 -21.69
N CYS A 53 4.78 3.32 -20.47
CA CYS A 53 3.50 3.98 -20.21
C CYS A 53 3.74 5.18 -19.31
N LEU A 54 3.24 6.33 -19.73
CA LEU A 54 3.28 7.56 -18.95
C LEU A 54 1.98 8.33 -19.23
N CYS A 55 1.19 8.58 -18.20
CA CYS A 55 -0.02 9.37 -18.29
C CYS A 55 -0.13 10.25 -17.05
N ASP A 56 -0.54 11.51 -17.26
CA ASP A 56 -0.77 12.43 -16.15
C ASP A 56 -1.83 11.87 -15.18
N LYS A 57 -1.60 12.08 -13.89
CA LYS A 57 -2.51 11.66 -12.81
C LYS A 57 -2.72 10.13 -12.70
N THR A 58 -1.80 9.35 -13.24
CA THR A 58 -1.82 7.89 -13.12
C THR A 58 -0.52 7.45 -12.48
N GLU A 59 -0.59 6.67 -11.42
CA GLU A 59 0.57 6.13 -10.73
C GLU A 59 1.04 4.83 -11.40
N ALA A 60 2.30 4.46 -11.19
CA ALA A 60 2.86 3.24 -11.77
C ALA A 60 2.10 1.99 -11.29
N ASP A 61 1.61 2.01 -10.06
CA ASP A 61 0.85 0.92 -9.45
C ASP A 61 -0.48 0.68 -10.16
N ASP A 62 -1.14 1.77 -10.62
CA ASP A 62 -2.37 1.67 -11.39
C ASP A 62 -2.13 0.97 -12.73
N PHE A 63 -1.03 1.34 -13.44
CA PHE A 63 -0.65 0.69 -14.69
C PHE A 63 -0.37 -0.79 -14.50
N ILE A 64 0.42 -1.14 -13.47
CA ILE A 64 0.78 -2.53 -13.17
C ILE A 64 -0.47 -3.33 -12.78
N SER A 65 -1.33 -2.76 -11.92
CA SER A 65 -2.58 -3.36 -11.49
C SER A 65 -3.50 -3.64 -12.68
N TYR A 66 -3.73 -2.64 -13.53
CA TYR A 66 -4.56 -2.78 -14.71
C TYR A 66 -4.03 -3.86 -15.67
N TYR A 67 -2.72 -3.86 -15.94
CA TYR A 67 -2.10 -4.91 -16.76
C TYR A 67 -2.31 -6.30 -16.18
N VAL A 68 -2.03 -6.49 -14.90
CA VAL A 68 -2.14 -7.78 -14.22
C VAL A 68 -3.58 -8.30 -14.18
N THR A 69 -4.54 -7.42 -13.95
CA THR A 69 -5.97 -7.80 -13.87
C THR A 69 -6.60 -8.10 -15.24
N HIS A 70 -6.05 -7.54 -16.32
CA HIS A 70 -6.56 -7.71 -17.69
C HIS A 70 -5.66 -8.58 -18.60
N LYS A 71 -4.53 -9.08 -18.08
CA LYS A 71 -3.62 -9.96 -18.84
C LYS A 71 -4.31 -11.19 -19.40
N LYS A 72 -3.73 -11.77 -20.45
CA LYS A 72 -4.23 -13.03 -21.02
C LYS A 72 -4.20 -14.17 -19.98
N PRO A 73 -5.14 -15.11 -20.00
CA PRO A 73 -5.26 -16.16 -18.97
C PRO A 73 -3.99 -17.00 -18.76
N ASN A 74 -3.20 -17.21 -19.82
CA ASN A 74 -1.97 -18.03 -19.77
C ASN A 74 -0.69 -17.21 -19.65
N GLU A 75 -0.81 -15.90 -19.49
CA GLU A 75 0.34 -15.01 -19.39
C GLU A 75 0.94 -15.06 -17.99
N ARG A 76 2.26 -15.20 -17.92
CA ARG A 76 3.03 -15.09 -16.68
C ARG A 76 3.67 -13.72 -16.59
N VAL A 77 3.55 -13.09 -15.43
CA VAL A 77 4.06 -11.74 -15.18
C VAL A 77 5.09 -11.77 -14.07
N VAL A 78 6.21 -11.11 -14.31
CA VAL A 78 7.21 -10.81 -13.30
C VAL A 78 7.20 -9.29 -13.08
N ILE A 79 6.75 -8.85 -11.92
CA ILE A 79 6.81 -7.45 -11.51
C ILE A 79 8.19 -7.22 -10.88
N VAL A 80 8.94 -6.23 -11.37
CA VAL A 80 10.23 -5.84 -10.79
C VAL A 80 10.03 -4.55 -9.99
N SER A 81 9.95 -4.67 -8.67
CA SER A 81 9.72 -3.51 -7.80
C SER A 81 10.19 -3.78 -6.37
N ASN A 82 10.56 -2.71 -5.66
CA ASN A 82 10.75 -2.74 -4.21
C ASN A 82 9.47 -2.39 -3.44
N ASP A 83 8.41 -2.00 -4.16
CA ASP A 83 7.13 -1.67 -3.55
C ASP A 83 6.41 -2.94 -3.10
N ARG A 84 6.14 -3.00 -1.80
CA ARG A 84 5.48 -4.15 -1.19
C ARG A 84 3.97 -4.16 -1.42
N ASP A 85 3.40 -3.05 -1.85
CA ASP A 85 1.97 -2.95 -2.12
C ASP A 85 1.57 -3.79 -3.33
N LEU A 86 2.46 -3.87 -4.30
CA LEU A 86 2.30 -4.75 -5.47
C LEU A 86 2.20 -6.23 -5.12
N THR A 87 2.56 -6.63 -3.86
CA THR A 87 2.35 -8.01 -3.42
C THR A 87 0.87 -8.42 -3.34
N GLN A 88 -0.06 -7.47 -3.42
CA GLN A 88 -1.48 -7.74 -3.59
C GLN A 88 -1.78 -8.49 -4.90
N LEU A 89 -0.96 -8.27 -5.94
CA LEU A 89 -1.17 -8.79 -7.29
C LEU A 89 -0.59 -10.20 -7.49
N ILE A 90 0.05 -10.78 -6.47
CA ILE A 90 0.65 -12.10 -6.55
C ILE A 90 -0.41 -13.18 -6.79
N SER A 91 -0.11 -14.07 -7.73
CA SER A 91 -0.91 -15.25 -8.04
C SER A 91 0.00 -16.39 -8.52
N ASP A 92 -0.57 -17.49 -8.95
CA ASP A 92 0.21 -18.58 -9.55
C ASP A 92 0.89 -18.18 -10.87
N GLN A 93 0.44 -17.09 -11.49
CA GLN A 93 0.98 -16.55 -12.73
C GLN A 93 1.72 -15.21 -12.54
N VAL A 94 1.66 -14.62 -11.37
CA VAL A 94 2.25 -13.30 -11.08
C VAL A 94 3.18 -13.41 -9.88
N ILE A 95 4.45 -13.09 -10.10
CA ILE A 95 5.47 -13.06 -9.06
C ILE A 95 6.14 -11.68 -9.03
N ILE A 96 6.76 -11.34 -7.92
CA ILE A 96 7.48 -10.08 -7.78
C ILE A 96 8.96 -10.35 -7.52
N TYR A 97 9.82 -9.72 -8.31
CA TYR A 97 11.25 -9.65 -8.04
C TYR A 97 11.53 -8.39 -7.22
N VAL A 98 11.97 -8.58 -5.99
CA VAL A 98 12.32 -7.48 -5.09
C VAL A 98 13.80 -7.20 -5.16
N GLN A 99 14.16 -6.10 -5.82
CA GLN A 99 15.55 -5.77 -6.15
C GLN A 99 16.42 -5.60 -4.90
N SER A 100 15.90 -4.99 -3.83
CA SER A 100 16.62 -4.82 -2.56
C SER A 100 16.93 -6.15 -1.85
N MET A 101 16.09 -7.16 -2.04
CA MET A 101 16.28 -8.52 -1.50
C MET A 101 17.04 -9.42 -2.45
N LYS A 102 17.14 -9.07 -3.73
CA LYS A 102 17.65 -9.90 -4.82
C LYS A 102 16.96 -11.26 -4.91
N ASP A 103 15.66 -11.29 -4.61
CA ASP A 103 14.86 -12.52 -4.54
C ASP A 103 13.43 -12.29 -5.00
N PHE A 104 12.73 -13.39 -5.27
CA PHE A 104 11.35 -13.39 -5.71
C PHE A 104 10.37 -13.58 -4.55
N ILE A 105 9.26 -12.84 -4.57
CA ILE A 105 8.10 -13.09 -3.71
C ILE A 105 6.99 -13.68 -4.57
N ASN A 106 6.40 -14.78 -4.11
CA ASN A 106 5.32 -15.51 -4.76
C ASN A 106 4.33 -16.07 -3.73
N THR A 107 3.29 -16.78 -4.18
CA THR A 107 2.25 -17.34 -3.30
C THR A 107 2.79 -18.30 -2.23
N LYS A 108 3.93 -18.95 -2.47
CA LYS A 108 4.50 -19.96 -1.57
C LYS A 108 5.34 -19.35 -0.45
N ASN A 109 6.09 -18.28 -0.73
CA ASN A 109 7.02 -17.70 0.24
C ASN A 109 6.55 -16.37 0.86
N HIS A 110 5.46 -15.76 0.35
CA HIS A 110 4.97 -14.46 0.82
C HIS A 110 4.77 -14.43 2.35
N THR A 111 4.12 -15.43 2.90
CA THR A 111 3.86 -15.49 4.36
C THR A 111 5.15 -15.54 5.17
N GLN A 112 6.18 -16.23 4.67
CA GLN A 112 7.50 -16.28 5.32
C GLN A 112 8.20 -14.90 5.27
N VAL A 113 8.09 -14.20 4.14
CA VAL A 113 8.75 -12.91 3.92
C VAL A 113 8.01 -11.77 4.64
N MET A 114 6.68 -11.74 4.54
CA MET A 114 5.84 -10.63 4.99
C MET A 114 5.17 -10.87 6.35
N GLY A 115 5.14 -12.12 6.84
CA GLY A 115 4.55 -12.49 8.11
C GLY A 115 3.03 -12.72 8.08
N TYR A 116 2.38 -12.60 6.93
CA TYR A 116 0.95 -12.84 6.72
C TYR A 116 0.69 -13.29 5.27
N ASN A 117 -0.50 -13.85 5.00
CA ASN A 117 -0.88 -14.34 3.68
C ASN A 117 -1.06 -13.17 2.69
N TYR A 118 -0.58 -13.32 1.44
CA TYR A 118 -0.63 -12.28 0.40
C TYR A 118 -2.04 -11.76 0.12
N GLN A 119 -3.06 -12.59 0.26
CA GLN A 119 -4.46 -12.22 0.05
C GLN A 119 -5.00 -11.22 1.10
N ASN A 120 -4.23 -10.95 2.16
CA ASN A 120 -4.60 -10.03 3.23
C ASN A 120 -3.82 -8.71 3.20
N VAL A 121 -3.05 -8.43 2.14
CA VAL A 121 -2.24 -7.21 2.04
C VAL A 121 -3.13 -5.96 2.08
N ALA A 122 -4.16 -5.91 1.24
CA ALA A 122 -5.12 -4.80 1.24
C ALA A 122 -5.83 -4.67 2.59
N LEU A 123 -6.38 -5.77 3.12
CA LEU A 123 -7.08 -5.77 4.41
C LEU A 123 -6.19 -5.28 5.56
N LYS A 124 -4.92 -5.71 5.61
CA LYS A 124 -3.96 -5.24 6.60
C LYS A 124 -3.75 -3.74 6.52
N LYS A 125 -3.55 -3.19 5.31
CA LYS A 125 -3.37 -1.75 5.09
C LYS A 125 -4.63 -0.97 5.43
N VAL A 126 -5.81 -1.44 5.03
CA VAL A 126 -7.10 -0.83 5.38
C VAL A 126 -7.27 -0.69 6.89
N LEU A 127 -6.86 -1.70 7.65
CA LEU A 127 -6.98 -1.72 9.11
C LEU A 127 -5.88 -0.95 9.84
N CYS A 128 -4.63 -1.14 9.43
CA CYS A 128 -3.47 -0.51 10.09
C CYS A 128 -3.14 0.88 9.57
N GLY A 129 -3.67 1.24 8.39
CA GLY A 129 -3.31 2.45 7.68
C GLY A 129 -1.96 2.36 6.98
N ASP A 130 -1.64 3.42 6.25
CA ASP A 130 -0.34 3.64 5.62
C ASP A 130 0.08 5.10 5.82
N SER A 131 1.20 5.28 6.51
CA SER A 131 1.71 6.64 6.79
C SER A 131 2.42 7.26 5.59
N SER A 132 2.91 6.47 4.63
CA SER A 132 3.52 6.97 3.39
C SER A 132 2.48 7.67 2.53
N ASP A 133 1.30 7.08 2.43
CA ASP A 133 0.18 7.57 1.61
C ASP A 133 -0.82 8.42 2.42
N ASN A 134 -0.45 8.75 3.67
CA ASN A 134 -1.32 9.49 4.59
C ASN A 134 -2.69 8.83 4.86
N ILE A 135 -2.77 7.52 4.70
CA ILE A 135 -3.98 6.74 4.97
C ILE A 135 -4.03 6.41 6.47
N LYS A 136 -5.12 6.82 7.11
CA LYS A 136 -5.33 6.57 8.54
C LYS A 136 -5.94 5.19 8.75
N GLY A 137 -5.27 4.39 9.58
CA GLY A 137 -5.80 3.11 10.06
C GLY A 137 -6.67 3.26 11.30
N ILE A 138 -7.13 2.14 11.81
CA ILE A 138 -7.93 2.06 13.04
C ILE A 138 -7.11 2.53 14.24
N LYS A 139 -7.66 3.42 15.01
CA LYS A 139 -6.99 4.01 16.17
C LYS A 139 -6.55 2.98 17.19
N GLY A 140 -5.23 2.93 17.45
CA GLY A 140 -4.64 1.99 18.40
C GLY A 140 -4.44 0.57 17.87
N LEU A 141 -4.69 0.31 16.59
CA LEU A 141 -4.45 -0.95 15.91
C LEU A 141 -3.19 -0.87 15.06
N GLY A 142 -2.08 -1.40 15.55
CA GLY A 142 -0.87 -1.60 14.74
C GLY A 142 -0.77 -3.03 14.23
N GLU A 143 0.09 -3.24 13.23
CA GLU A 143 0.30 -4.53 12.57
C GLU A 143 0.59 -5.66 13.57
N LYS A 144 1.46 -5.42 14.54
CA LYS A 144 1.77 -6.42 15.59
C LYS A 144 0.53 -6.84 16.36
N THR A 145 -0.33 -5.88 16.74
CA THR A 145 -1.58 -6.16 17.46
C THR A 145 -2.55 -6.95 16.58
N LEU A 146 -2.69 -6.56 15.32
CA LEU A 146 -3.53 -7.25 14.34
C LEU A 146 -3.09 -8.71 14.17
N LEU A 147 -1.83 -8.95 13.82
CA LEU A 147 -1.31 -10.31 13.54
C LEU A 147 -1.22 -11.20 14.77
N THR A 148 -1.15 -10.63 15.97
CA THR A 148 -1.16 -11.40 17.23
C THR A 148 -2.56 -11.90 17.56
N ASN A 149 -3.59 -11.09 17.36
CA ASN A 149 -4.96 -11.42 17.73
C ASN A 149 -5.75 -12.14 16.61
N PHE A 150 -5.33 -11.99 15.37
CA PHE A 150 -5.99 -12.59 14.19
C PHE A 150 -5.00 -13.49 13.43
N LYS A 151 -4.61 -14.60 14.05
CA LYS A 151 -3.60 -15.54 13.51
C LYS A 151 -3.97 -16.11 12.15
N GLN A 152 -5.27 -16.25 11.84
CA GLN A 152 -5.80 -16.69 10.55
C GLN A 152 -5.34 -15.82 9.37
N LEU A 153 -4.94 -14.57 9.61
CA LEU A 153 -4.34 -13.71 8.59
C LEU A 153 -3.05 -14.26 7.99
N LYS A 154 -2.37 -15.16 8.70
CA LYS A 154 -1.14 -15.82 8.22
C LYS A 154 -1.44 -17.01 7.32
N GLU A 155 -2.58 -17.64 7.51
CA GLU A 155 -2.89 -18.95 6.95
C GLU A 155 -3.74 -18.86 5.68
N ARG A 156 -4.71 -17.95 5.66
CA ARG A 156 -5.70 -17.83 4.58
C ARG A 156 -6.16 -16.41 4.36
N LYS A 157 -6.92 -16.21 3.30
CA LYS A 157 -7.70 -14.98 3.08
C LYS A 157 -8.72 -14.81 4.21
N VAL A 158 -8.79 -13.60 4.75
CA VAL A 158 -9.72 -13.19 5.81
C VAL A 158 -10.52 -11.99 5.32
N THR A 159 -11.81 -11.96 5.63
CA THR A 159 -12.67 -10.85 5.29
C THR A 159 -12.69 -9.79 6.41
N LEU A 160 -13.06 -8.56 6.07
CA LEU A 160 -13.26 -7.49 7.05
C LEU A 160 -14.34 -7.88 8.08
N ALA A 161 -15.41 -8.54 7.64
CA ALA A 161 -16.48 -9.03 8.53
C ALA A 161 -15.95 -10.00 9.59
N GLU A 162 -15.06 -10.94 9.21
CA GLU A 162 -14.44 -11.86 10.15
C GLU A 162 -13.56 -11.14 11.19
N ILE A 163 -12.88 -10.06 10.80
CA ILE A 163 -12.10 -9.23 11.71
C ILE A 163 -13.02 -8.49 12.70
N ILE A 164 -14.10 -7.90 12.20
CA ILE A 164 -15.09 -7.19 13.04
C ILE A 164 -15.72 -8.15 14.06
N ASP A 165 -16.18 -9.32 13.60
CA ASP A 165 -16.76 -10.33 14.48
C ASP A 165 -15.76 -10.90 15.49
N GLY A 166 -14.52 -11.10 15.08
CA GLY A 166 -13.44 -11.49 15.98
C GLY A 166 -13.16 -10.43 17.05
N ALA A 167 -13.15 -9.15 16.68
CA ALA A 167 -12.96 -8.05 17.62
C ALA A 167 -14.11 -7.96 18.64
N LYS A 168 -15.37 -8.15 18.23
CA LYS A 168 -16.52 -8.26 19.13
C LYS A 168 -16.35 -9.39 20.13
N LYS A 169 -16.06 -10.61 19.65
CA LYS A 169 -15.85 -11.79 20.50
C LYS A 169 -14.74 -11.60 21.52
N ILE A 170 -13.61 -11.03 21.12
CA ILE A 170 -12.50 -10.73 22.04
C ILE A 170 -12.97 -9.85 23.21
N ASN A 171 -13.76 -8.81 22.95
CA ASN A 171 -14.25 -7.92 24.00
C ASN A 171 -15.36 -8.57 24.85
N GLU A 172 -16.27 -9.34 24.26
CA GLU A 172 -17.28 -10.12 24.97
C GLU A 172 -16.67 -11.12 25.96
N GLU A 173 -15.63 -11.87 25.54
CA GLU A 173 -14.91 -12.80 26.39
C GLU A 173 -14.22 -12.09 27.56
N ARG A 174 -13.62 -10.92 27.31
CA ARG A 174 -13.01 -10.11 28.36
C ARG A 174 -14.00 -9.63 29.40
N VAL A 175 -15.19 -9.18 28.97
CA VAL A 175 -16.27 -8.75 29.86
C VAL A 175 -16.76 -9.92 30.71
N LYS A 176 -16.93 -11.12 30.13
CA LYS A 176 -17.33 -12.33 30.88
C LYS A 176 -16.38 -12.65 32.04
N VAL A 177 -15.07 -12.39 31.86
CA VAL A 177 -14.06 -12.58 32.90
C VAL A 177 -13.73 -11.30 33.69
N LYS A 178 -14.63 -10.32 33.68
CA LYS A 178 -14.55 -9.04 34.40
C LYS A 178 -13.29 -8.21 34.05
N LYS A 179 -12.75 -8.36 32.83
CA LYS A 179 -11.68 -7.52 32.32
C LYS A 179 -12.25 -6.39 31.46
N LYS A 180 -11.56 -5.23 31.46
CA LYS A 180 -11.96 -4.10 30.62
C LYS A 180 -11.84 -4.44 29.12
N PRO A 181 -12.79 -4.02 28.28
CA PRO A 181 -12.69 -4.12 26.83
C PRO A 181 -11.41 -3.47 26.29
N LEU A 182 -10.94 -3.95 25.16
CA LEU A 182 -9.77 -3.40 24.46
C LEU A 182 -10.25 -2.30 23.50
N LYS A 183 -9.74 -1.08 23.68
CA LYS A 183 -10.13 0.08 22.86
C LYS A 183 -9.92 -0.15 21.37
N TRP A 184 -8.84 -0.80 20.95
CA TRP A 184 -8.61 -1.08 19.54
C TRP A 184 -9.67 -2.02 18.95
N ALA A 185 -10.19 -2.98 19.73
CA ALA A 185 -11.23 -3.88 19.28
C ALA A 185 -12.58 -3.14 19.14
N ASP A 186 -12.93 -2.28 20.10
CA ASP A 186 -14.08 -1.39 19.97
C ASP A 186 -13.94 -0.44 18.77
N ASN A 187 -12.73 0.07 18.53
CA ASN A 187 -12.45 0.95 17.41
C ASN A 187 -12.57 0.23 16.05
N ILE A 188 -12.24 -1.06 15.96
CA ILE A 188 -12.51 -1.88 14.76
C ILE A 188 -14.02 -1.96 14.52
N VAL A 189 -14.79 -2.31 15.54
CA VAL A 189 -16.25 -2.48 15.43
C VAL A 189 -16.95 -1.17 15.02
N ASN A 190 -16.46 -0.05 15.55
CA ASN A 190 -17.04 1.28 15.32
C ASN A 190 -16.35 2.08 14.22
N SER A 191 -15.40 1.48 13.50
CA SER A 191 -14.64 2.12 12.41
C SER A 191 -14.02 3.46 12.82
N VAL A 192 -13.29 3.49 13.97
CA VAL A 192 -12.73 4.72 14.54
C VAL A 192 -11.28 4.90 14.12
N THR A 193 -11.00 5.99 13.43
CA THR A 193 -9.64 6.44 13.09
C THR A 193 -9.33 7.81 13.72
N ASP A 194 -8.10 8.30 13.59
CA ASP A 194 -7.75 9.65 14.01
C ASP A 194 -8.31 10.67 13.00
N GLY A 195 -9.50 11.19 13.26
CA GLY A 195 -10.14 12.28 12.52
C GLY A 195 -11.46 11.94 11.82
N VAL A 196 -11.75 10.68 11.55
CA VAL A 196 -13.01 10.24 10.92
C VAL A 196 -13.54 9.02 11.66
N GLN A 197 -14.85 8.98 11.83
CA GLN A 197 -15.57 7.84 12.41
C GLN A 197 -16.78 7.51 11.53
N GLY A 198 -17.05 6.20 11.36
CA GLY A 198 -18.22 5.69 10.66
C GLY A 198 -17.91 4.59 9.65
N ASP A 199 -18.91 3.87 9.22
CA ASP A 199 -18.83 2.67 8.39
C ASP A 199 -18.11 2.88 7.05
N LYS A 200 -18.18 4.10 6.53
CA LYS A 200 -17.57 4.46 5.22
C LYS A 200 -16.04 4.47 5.20
N ILE A 201 -15.38 4.42 6.38
CA ILE A 201 -13.92 4.54 6.38
C ILE A 201 -13.24 3.32 5.74
N TYR A 202 -13.79 2.14 5.96
CA TYR A 202 -13.28 0.93 5.33
C TYR A 202 -13.45 0.99 3.81
N ASP A 203 -14.60 1.46 3.33
CA ASP A 203 -14.87 1.61 1.90
C ASP A 203 -13.94 2.65 1.26
N ILE A 204 -13.67 3.76 1.95
CA ILE A 204 -12.74 4.78 1.48
C ILE A 204 -11.33 4.21 1.39
N ASN A 205 -10.86 3.56 2.45
CA ASN A 205 -9.53 2.97 2.48
C ASN A 205 -9.37 1.87 1.42
N TYR A 206 -10.37 1.00 1.23
CA TYR A 206 -10.33 -0.01 0.17
C TYR A 206 -10.22 0.61 -1.23
N LYS A 207 -11.00 1.65 -1.53
CA LYS A 207 -10.93 2.33 -2.83
C LYS A 207 -9.57 2.93 -3.16
N ILE A 208 -8.78 3.26 -2.12
CA ILE A 208 -7.44 3.84 -2.31
C ILE A 208 -6.36 2.76 -2.35
N ILE A 209 -6.54 1.68 -1.57
CA ILE A 209 -5.50 0.69 -1.31
C ILE A 209 -5.59 -0.53 -2.22
N ASP A 210 -6.80 -0.93 -2.65
CA ASP A 210 -7.02 -2.22 -3.31
C ASP A 210 -6.60 -2.17 -4.78
N LEU A 211 -5.43 -2.70 -5.05
CA LEU A 211 -4.87 -2.87 -6.40
C LEU A 211 -5.47 -4.06 -7.16
N THR A 212 -6.35 -4.85 -6.51
CA THR A 212 -6.95 -6.04 -7.14
C THR A 212 -8.32 -5.76 -7.76
N ASP A 213 -8.85 -4.54 -7.62
CA ASP A 213 -10.11 -4.15 -8.23
C ASP A 213 -9.95 -4.01 -9.75
N PRO A 214 -10.58 -4.89 -10.56
CA PRO A 214 -10.45 -4.84 -12.01
C PRO A 214 -11.02 -3.56 -12.64
N ASN A 215 -11.88 -2.87 -11.91
CA ASN A 215 -12.47 -1.64 -12.42
C ASN A 215 -11.54 -0.43 -12.29
N CYS A 216 -10.51 -0.52 -11.43
CA CYS A 216 -9.55 0.55 -11.15
C CYS A 216 -10.16 1.94 -11.43
N PRO A 217 -11.13 2.41 -10.63
CA PRO A 217 -12.08 3.45 -11.01
C PRO A 217 -11.44 4.81 -11.25
N MET A 218 -10.23 4.99 -10.74
CA MET A 218 -9.50 6.27 -10.80
C MET A 218 -8.62 6.41 -12.03
N MET A 219 -8.43 5.34 -12.82
CA MET A 219 -7.53 5.36 -13.97
C MET A 219 -8.19 6.05 -15.18
N PRO A 220 -7.58 7.09 -15.78
CA PRO A 220 -8.08 7.73 -16.98
C PRO A 220 -8.20 6.74 -18.15
N GLN A 221 -9.17 6.98 -19.05
CA GLN A 221 -9.36 6.11 -20.21
C GLN A 221 -8.11 6.07 -21.10
N GLU A 222 -7.44 7.21 -21.30
CA GLU A 222 -6.18 7.30 -22.03
C GLU A 222 -5.11 6.33 -21.50
N ALA A 223 -4.95 6.24 -20.17
CA ALA A 223 -4.01 5.32 -19.55
C ALA A 223 -4.39 3.85 -19.77
N LYS A 224 -5.68 3.53 -19.76
CA LYS A 224 -6.19 2.18 -20.07
C LYS A 224 -5.88 1.82 -21.53
N ASP A 225 -6.19 2.72 -22.45
CA ASP A 225 -5.95 2.53 -23.89
C ASP A 225 -4.46 2.30 -24.19
N MET A 226 -3.56 3.00 -23.48
CA MET A 226 -2.10 2.78 -23.58
C MET A 226 -1.70 1.35 -23.20
N ILE A 227 -2.22 0.82 -22.10
CA ILE A 227 -1.90 -0.55 -21.67
C ILE A 227 -2.52 -1.56 -22.62
N GLU A 228 -3.76 -1.36 -23.03
CA GLU A 228 -4.43 -2.26 -23.98
C GLU A 228 -3.67 -2.34 -25.30
N ALA A 229 -3.20 -1.20 -25.81
CA ALA A 229 -2.33 -1.16 -26.98
C ALA A 229 -1.05 -1.97 -26.76
N MET A 230 -0.47 -1.95 -25.56
CA MET A 230 0.71 -2.77 -25.22
C MET A 230 0.40 -4.26 -25.14
N MET A 231 -0.75 -4.63 -24.57
CA MET A 231 -1.16 -6.03 -24.37
C MET A 231 -1.51 -6.74 -25.69
N TYR A 232 -2.04 -6.00 -26.64
CA TYR A 232 -2.58 -6.54 -27.91
C TYR A 232 -1.76 -6.18 -29.12
N ALA A 233 -0.67 -5.45 -28.97
CA ALA A 233 0.26 -5.20 -30.08
C ALA A 233 0.84 -6.56 -30.59
N PRO A 234 0.97 -6.72 -31.90
CA PRO A 234 1.50 -7.92 -32.53
C PRO A 234 2.95 -8.19 -32.14
#